data_8519262f9b1329c8df99ea042fd92130
#
_entry.id   8519262f9b1329c8df99ea042fd92130
#
_cell.length_a   1.000
_cell.length_b   1.000
_cell.length_c   1.000
_cell.angle_alpha   90.00
_cell.angle_beta   90.00
_cell.angle_gamma   90.00
#
_symmetry.space_group_name_H-M   'P 1'
#
loop_
_entity.id
_entity.type
_entity.pdbx_description
1 polymer ?
#
loop_
_entity_poly.entity_id
_entity_poly.type
_entity_poly.pdbx_seq_one_letter_code
_entity_poly.pdbx_strand_id
1 'polypeptide(L)'
;MIDIDHLTESGFRGNILIVKNGAVLCEYSSGYADLPNQIPNTADTRFATASLGKTFVAAGILKLIECGKLGFNDTLGNVLDIDLNLIDPNVTVEQLLTHTSGVPDYFDETVMDDYEKLWTDYPSYKIRKNSDMFPLFIDKPMMYPRGERFQYNNTGYVLLASVIEKISGMAFDAYLKENIFDVCDMKGTGYFELDRLPAKCAHNYIYCENTKGYRTNIFSVGAKGTGDGGAFVTARDLYNFWRGLLDHKILSEENLKKMISKQNGDGNDPEEGYYGYGVWIIDNPNGRDYAYMQGCDPGVSAIAEYNPDKDMISVILSNFGDNVWALMRNIRKEYY
;
A
#
# COMPACT_ATOMS: atom_id res chain seq x y z
N MET A 1 -0.08 -13.23 26.28
CA MET A 1 -0.23 -11.78 26.09
C MET A 1 1.13 -11.28 25.64
N ILE A 2 1.17 -10.45 24.61
CA ILE A 2 2.45 -9.91 24.09
C ILE A 2 2.92 -8.80 25.05
N ASP A 3 4.21 -8.79 25.40
CA ASP A 3 4.82 -7.69 26.16
C ASP A 3 5.03 -6.50 25.23
N ILE A 4 4.02 -5.64 25.15
CA ILE A 4 4.03 -4.50 24.24
C ILE A 4 4.96 -3.38 24.73
N ASP A 5 5.14 -3.25 26.04
CA ASP A 5 5.99 -2.19 26.60
C ASP A 5 7.43 -2.40 26.15
N HIS A 6 7.94 -3.62 26.21
CA HIS A 6 9.26 -3.97 25.70
C HIS A 6 9.39 -3.70 24.17
N LEU A 7 8.35 -4.03 23.39
CA LEU A 7 8.36 -3.79 21.95
C LEU A 7 8.32 -2.30 21.59
N THR A 8 7.74 -1.45 22.45
CA THR A 8 7.52 -0.02 22.19
C THR A 8 8.43 0.92 23.01
N GLU A 9 9.46 0.40 23.66
CA GLU A 9 10.44 1.18 24.46
C GLU A 9 11.05 2.36 23.70
N SER A 10 11.11 2.29 22.36
CA SER A 10 11.60 3.38 21.48
C SER A 10 10.65 4.58 21.35
N GLY A 11 9.49 4.58 22.02
CA GLY A 11 8.52 5.68 21.94
C GLY A 11 7.63 5.63 20.69
N PHE A 12 7.19 4.45 20.27
CA PHE A 12 6.30 4.23 19.13
C PHE A 12 4.99 5.03 19.24
N ARG A 13 4.53 5.60 18.11
CA ARG A 13 3.31 6.39 18.00
C ARG A 13 2.47 5.88 16.83
N GLY A 14 1.31 5.34 17.14
CA GLY A 14 0.43 4.70 16.16
C GLY A 14 -0.39 3.58 16.76
N ASN A 15 -0.75 2.61 15.93
CA ASN A 15 -1.54 1.44 16.34
C ASN A 15 -0.82 0.13 16.01
N ILE A 16 -0.96 -0.84 16.93
CA ILE A 16 -0.52 -2.23 16.75
C ILE A 16 -1.72 -3.14 16.98
N LEU A 17 -1.96 -4.07 16.07
CA LEU A 17 -2.94 -5.13 16.21
C LEU A 17 -2.30 -6.47 15.87
N ILE A 18 -2.31 -7.43 16.78
CA ILE A 18 -1.82 -8.79 16.54
C ILE A 18 -2.93 -9.78 16.89
N VAL A 19 -3.30 -10.59 15.90
CA VAL A 19 -4.36 -11.59 16.02
C VAL A 19 -3.80 -12.95 15.62
N LYS A 20 -4.00 -13.97 16.44
CA LYS A 20 -3.58 -15.35 16.18
C LYS A 20 -4.75 -16.30 16.36
N ASN A 21 -5.01 -17.17 15.38
CA ASN A 21 -6.15 -18.09 15.41
C ASN A 21 -7.48 -17.37 15.74
N GLY A 22 -7.68 -16.16 15.22
CA GLY A 22 -8.86 -15.33 15.48
C GLY A 22 -8.89 -14.65 16.88
N ALA A 23 -7.95 -14.94 17.79
CA ALA A 23 -7.87 -14.32 19.09
C ALA A 23 -6.92 -13.11 19.08
N VAL A 24 -7.36 -11.97 19.62
CA VAL A 24 -6.52 -10.77 19.76
C VAL A 24 -5.48 -11.01 20.85
N LEU A 25 -4.20 -10.99 20.47
CA LEU A 25 -3.06 -11.09 21.39
C LEU A 25 -2.57 -9.72 21.85
N CYS A 26 -2.68 -8.70 20.97
CA CYS A 26 -2.32 -7.33 21.27
C CYS A 26 -3.23 -6.38 20.49
N GLU A 27 -3.72 -5.35 21.14
CA GLU A 27 -4.35 -4.17 20.56
C GLU A 27 -3.83 -2.95 21.33
N TYR A 28 -3.00 -2.14 20.67
CA TYR A 28 -2.29 -1.04 21.32
C TYR A 28 -2.41 0.22 20.49
N SER A 29 -2.58 1.36 21.19
CA SER A 29 -2.64 2.69 20.56
C SER A 29 -1.80 3.67 21.36
N SER A 30 -0.97 4.48 20.70
CA SER A 30 -0.11 5.47 21.34
C SER A 30 0.05 6.72 20.49
N GLY A 31 0.44 7.84 21.09
CA GLY A 31 0.61 9.12 20.43
C GLY A 31 -0.72 9.79 20.08
N TYR A 32 -0.66 10.78 19.20
CA TYR A 32 -1.78 11.66 18.87
C TYR A 32 -2.15 11.56 17.38
N ALA A 33 -3.44 11.41 17.11
CA ALA A 33 -4.03 11.55 15.77
C ALA A 33 -4.03 13.03 15.34
N ASP A 34 -4.19 13.95 16.29
CA ASP A 34 -4.07 15.39 16.09
C ASP A 34 -3.18 15.95 17.23
N LEU A 35 -1.92 16.21 16.89
CA LEU A 35 -0.90 16.63 17.87
C LEU A 35 -1.19 18.01 18.48
N PRO A 36 -1.52 19.07 17.71
CA PRO A 36 -1.84 20.37 18.26
C PRO A 36 -3.04 20.38 19.22
N ASN A 37 -4.07 19.60 18.91
CA ASN A 37 -5.29 19.49 19.70
C ASN A 37 -5.23 18.39 20.76
N GLN A 38 -4.11 17.65 20.84
CA GLN A 38 -3.88 16.53 21.78
C GLN A 38 -4.98 15.45 21.70
N ILE A 39 -5.51 15.19 20.49
CA ILE A 39 -6.46 14.11 20.26
C ILE A 39 -5.67 12.80 20.14
N PRO A 40 -5.84 11.83 21.07
CA PRO A 40 -5.04 10.62 21.06
C PRO A 40 -5.40 9.68 19.91
N ASN A 41 -4.43 8.84 19.49
CA ASN A 41 -4.72 7.66 18.70
C ASN A 41 -5.56 6.66 19.49
N THR A 42 -6.49 5.99 18.83
CA THR A 42 -7.36 4.95 19.39
C THR A 42 -7.43 3.78 18.39
N ALA A 43 -7.99 2.64 18.81
CA ALA A 43 -8.21 1.49 17.91
C ALA A 43 -9.01 1.85 16.63
N ASP A 44 -9.87 2.88 16.72
CA ASP A 44 -10.66 3.37 15.58
C ASP A 44 -9.95 4.44 14.72
N THR A 45 -8.74 4.84 15.07
CA THR A 45 -7.99 5.85 14.30
C THR A 45 -7.64 5.29 12.93
N ARG A 46 -7.89 6.11 11.90
CA ARG A 46 -7.56 5.81 10.50
C ARG A 46 -6.21 6.40 10.17
N PHE A 47 -5.31 5.58 9.69
CA PHE A 47 -3.94 5.95 9.30
C PHE A 47 -3.79 5.90 7.79
N ALA A 48 -3.02 6.82 7.21
CA ALA A 48 -2.59 6.72 5.83
C ALA A 48 -1.70 5.48 5.64
N THR A 49 -1.79 4.87 4.46
CA THR A 49 -1.13 3.59 4.15
C THR A 49 0.10 3.72 3.29
N ALA A 50 0.32 4.89 2.64
CA ALA A 50 1.33 5.01 1.59
C ALA A 50 1.19 3.85 0.58
N SER A 51 2.31 3.27 0.12
CA SER A 51 2.38 2.20 -0.89
C SER A 51 1.68 0.88 -0.51
N LEU A 52 1.32 0.67 0.78
CA LEU A 52 0.50 -0.48 1.17
C LEU A 52 -0.83 -0.51 0.39
N GLY A 53 -1.35 0.65 -0.02
CA GLY A 53 -2.54 0.77 -0.87
C GLY A 53 -2.46 0.05 -2.21
N LYS A 54 -1.26 -0.24 -2.73
CA LYS A 54 -1.06 -1.03 -3.97
C LYS A 54 -1.70 -2.42 -3.87
N THR A 55 -1.70 -3.00 -2.67
CA THR A 55 -2.32 -4.32 -2.44
C THR A 55 -3.82 -4.29 -2.73
N PHE A 56 -4.51 -3.19 -2.42
CA PHE A 56 -5.94 -3.05 -2.72
C PHE A 56 -6.19 -2.95 -4.22
N VAL A 57 -5.33 -2.20 -4.95
CA VAL A 57 -5.41 -2.11 -6.41
C VAL A 57 -5.16 -3.46 -7.05
N ALA A 58 -4.14 -4.20 -6.60
CA ALA A 58 -3.88 -5.56 -7.08
C ALA A 58 -5.07 -6.49 -6.85
N ALA A 59 -5.68 -6.48 -5.66
CA ALA A 59 -6.88 -7.25 -5.36
C ALA A 59 -8.06 -6.84 -6.29
N GLY A 60 -8.22 -5.54 -6.57
CA GLY A 60 -9.22 -5.04 -7.52
C GLY A 60 -9.00 -5.54 -8.94
N ILE A 61 -7.76 -5.53 -9.44
CA ILE A 61 -7.39 -6.09 -10.75
C ILE A 61 -7.67 -7.59 -10.79
N LEU A 62 -7.22 -8.34 -9.79
CA LEU A 62 -7.47 -9.79 -9.72
C LEU A 62 -8.96 -10.11 -9.69
N LYS A 63 -9.77 -9.27 -9.04
CA LYS A 63 -11.23 -9.41 -9.06
C LYS A 63 -11.82 -9.21 -10.45
N LEU A 64 -11.33 -8.25 -11.22
CA LEU A 64 -11.74 -8.07 -12.63
C LEU A 64 -11.34 -9.25 -13.49
N ILE A 65 -10.15 -9.82 -13.27
CA ILE A 65 -9.66 -11.01 -13.97
C ILE A 65 -10.55 -12.23 -13.62
N GLU A 66 -10.87 -12.41 -12.35
CA GLU A 66 -11.73 -13.51 -11.89
C GLU A 66 -13.14 -13.45 -12.49
N CYS A 67 -13.65 -12.23 -12.69
CA CYS A 67 -14.94 -12.00 -13.35
C CYS A 67 -14.87 -12.11 -14.89
N GLY A 68 -13.72 -12.43 -15.48
CA GLY A 68 -13.53 -12.55 -16.93
C GLY A 68 -13.61 -11.22 -17.69
N LYS A 69 -13.47 -10.09 -16.99
CA LYS A 69 -13.52 -8.75 -17.59
C LYS A 69 -12.14 -8.23 -18.01
N LEU A 70 -11.08 -8.88 -17.56
CA LEU A 70 -9.69 -8.52 -17.80
C LEU A 70 -8.85 -9.80 -17.83
N GLY A 71 -7.73 -9.81 -18.56
CA GLY A 71 -6.74 -10.87 -18.57
C GLY A 71 -5.37 -10.39 -18.13
N PHE A 72 -4.53 -11.28 -17.60
CA PHE A 72 -3.13 -10.96 -17.24
C PHE A 72 -2.34 -10.45 -18.44
N ASN A 73 -2.61 -11.00 -19.64
CA ASN A 73 -1.94 -10.66 -20.90
C ASN A 73 -2.58 -9.49 -21.64
N ASP A 74 -3.66 -8.89 -21.12
CA ASP A 74 -4.23 -7.71 -21.73
C ASP A 74 -3.24 -6.55 -21.64
N THR A 75 -3.12 -5.79 -22.74
CA THR A 75 -2.12 -4.75 -22.87
C THR A 75 -2.72 -3.36 -22.63
N LEU A 76 -1.90 -2.42 -22.18
CA LEU A 76 -2.33 -1.03 -21.96
C LEU A 76 -2.98 -0.43 -23.20
N GLY A 77 -2.40 -0.67 -24.39
CA GLY A 77 -2.94 -0.15 -25.65
C GLY A 77 -4.28 -0.73 -26.06
N ASN A 78 -4.62 -1.96 -25.58
CA ASN A 78 -5.93 -2.57 -25.84
C ASN A 78 -6.98 -2.18 -24.79
N VAL A 79 -6.55 -1.83 -23.57
CA VAL A 79 -7.46 -1.55 -22.45
C VAL A 79 -7.74 -0.06 -22.29
N LEU A 80 -6.71 0.79 -22.39
CA LEU A 80 -6.85 2.22 -22.09
C LEU A 80 -7.11 3.05 -23.36
N ASP A 81 -8.12 3.94 -23.30
CA ASP A 81 -8.40 4.92 -24.35
C ASP A 81 -7.67 6.24 -24.07
N ILE A 82 -6.36 6.18 -23.85
CA ILE A 82 -5.52 7.36 -23.63
C ILE A 82 -4.32 7.33 -24.57
N ASP A 83 -3.78 8.49 -24.90
CA ASP A 83 -2.50 8.57 -25.59
C ASP A 83 -1.39 8.17 -24.62
N LEU A 84 -0.75 7.05 -24.89
CA LEU A 84 0.35 6.51 -24.08
C LEU A 84 1.69 7.19 -24.39
N ASN A 85 1.76 8.06 -25.41
CA ASN A 85 2.95 8.81 -25.84
C ASN A 85 4.17 7.89 -26.04
N LEU A 86 5.12 7.92 -25.10
CA LEU A 86 6.36 7.14 -25.16
C LEU A 86 6.29 5.80 -24.41
N ILE A 87 5.15 5.49 -23.75
CA ILE A 87 4.96 4.22 -23.06
C ILE A 87 4.61 3.13 -24.08
N ASP A 88 5.32 1.98 -24.03
CA ASP A 88 5.03 0.85 -24.91
C ASP A 88 3.58 0.35 -24.71
N PRO A 89 2.70 0.44 -25.72
CA PRO A 89 1.32 0.01 -25.60
C PRO A 89 1.15 -1.49 -25.38
N ASN A 90 2.21 -2.29 -25.57
CA ASN A 90 2.19 -3.73 -25.35
C ASN A 90 2.58 -4.14 -23.91
N VAL A 91 2.78 -3.20 -23.01
CA VAL A 91 2.92 -3.50 -21.58
C VAL A 91 1.65 -4.20 -21.08
N THR A 92 1.81 -5.35 -20.43
CA THR A 92 0.69 -6.16 -19.95
C THR A 92 0.29 -5.82 -18.52
N VAL A 93 -0.94 -6.16 -18.15
CA VAL A 93 -1.45 -6.05 -16.79
C VAL A 93 -0.56 -6.80 -15.79
N GLU A 94 -0.09 -8.00 -16.14
CA GLU A 94 0.81 -8.79 -15.30
C GLU A 94 2.15 -8.08 -15.08
N GLN A 95 2.73 -7.48 -16.12
CA GLN A 95 3.98 -6.74 -16.00
C GLN A 95 3.86 -5.51 -15.08
N LEU A 96 2.71 -4.86 -15.04
CA LEU A 96 2.43 -3.79 -14.08
C LEU A 96 2.29 -4.32 -12.66
N LEU A 97 1.51 -5.41 -12.47
CA LEU A 97 1.30 -6.06 -11.16
C LEU A 97 2.62 -6.51 -10.52
N THR A 98 3.59 -6.93 -11.34
CA THR A 98 4.86 -7.56 -10.92
C THR A 98 6.07 -6.63 -11.01
N HIS A 99 5.87 -5.34 -11.29
CA HIS A 99 6.95 -4.36 -11.41
C HIS A 99 8.02 -4.72 -12.48
N THR A 100 7.58 -5.35 -13.58
CA THR A 100 8.47 -5.70 -14.71
C THR A 100 8.13 -4.95 -15.99
N SER A 101 7.28 -3.95 -15.90
CA SER A 101 6.75 -3.23 -17.05
C SER A 101 7.77 -2.33 -17.76
N GLY A 102 8.75 -1.79 -17.04
CA GLY A 102 9.70 -0.78 -17.54
C GLY A 102 9.07 0.58 -17.85
N VAL A 103 7.81 0.83 -17.48
CA VAL A 103 7.18 2.15 -17.64
C VAL A 103 7.94 3.21 -16.84
N PRO A 104 8.00 4.47 -17.33
CA PRO A 104 8.70 5.53 -16.62
C PRO A 104 8.09 5.75 -15.24
N ASP A 105 8.91 5.69 -14.19
CA ASP A 105 8.41 6.00 -12.85
C ASP A 105 8.41 7.52 -12.61
N TYR A 106 7.35 8.00 -11.99
CA TYR A 106 7.27 9.40 -11.57
C TYR A 106 8.19 9.68 -10.39
N PHE A 107 8.42 8.66 -9.53
CA PHE A 107 9.37 8.67 -8.42
C PHE A 107 10.14 7.34 -8.40
N ASP A 108 11.30 7.32 -9.02
CA ASP A 108 12.22 6.18 -9.03
C ASP A 108 13.05 6.17 -7.75
N GLU A 109 12.69 5.31 -6.80
CA GLU A 109 13.33 5.20 -5.49
C GLU A 109 14.82 4.77 -5.56
N THR A 110 15.27 4.26 -6.72
CA THR A 110 16.69 3.89 -6.91
C THR A 110 17.59 5.10 -7.14
N VAL A 111 17.05 6.24 -7.54
CA VAL A 111 17.79 7.47 -7.89
C VAL A 111 17.23 8.74 -7.26
N MET A 112 16.05 8.68 -6.66
CA MET A 112 15.38 9.80 -6.00
C MET A 112 15.22 9.50 -4.52
N ASP A 113 15.70 10.41 -3.67
CA ASP A 113 15.72 10.28 -2.21
C ASP A 113 14.75 11.23 -1.49
N ASP A 114 14.13 12.16 -2.21
CA ASP A 114 13.29 13.21 -1.64
C ASP A 114 11.97 13.33 -2.41
N TYR A 115 10.92 12.75 -1.83
CA TYR A 115 9.58 12.76 -2.40
C TYR A 115 8.99 14.18 -2.53
N GLU A 116 9.40 15.11 -1.66
CA GLU A 116 8.91 16.49 -1.67
C GLU A 116 9.38 17.28 -2.91
N LYS A 117 10.51 16.89 -3.53
CA LYS A 117 11.02 17.52 -4.76
C LYS A 117 10.05 17.38 -5.94
N LEU A 118 9.20 16.33 -5.97
CA LEU A 118 8.17 16.16 -7.00
C LEU A 118 7.22 17.36 -7.08
N TRP A 119 6.96 17.99 -5.95
CA TRP A 119 5.93 19.02 -5.81
C TRP A 119 6.45 20.44 -6.08
N THR A 120 7.72 20.58 -6.44
CA THR A 120 8.31 21.87 -6.80
C THR A 120 7.70 22.44 -8.07
N ASP A 121 7.60 21.61 -9.11
CA ASP A 121 7.10 22.02 -10.42
C ASP A 121 5.63 21.64 -10.64
N TYR A 122 5.14 20.63 -9.93
CA TYR A 122 3.75 20.17 -10.00
C TYR A 122 3.10 20.12 -8.61
N PRO A 123 2.36 21.17 -8.21
CA PRO A 123 1.86 21.30 -6.84
C PRO A 123 0.99 20.12 -6.38
N SER A 124 1.30 19.56 -5.21
CA SER A 124 0.65 18.38 -4.64
C SER A 124 -0.87 18.51 -4.49
N TYR A 125 -1.38 19.73 -4.26
CA TYR A 125 -2.82 19.99 -4.12
C TYR A 125 -3.62 19.75 -5.42
N LYS A 126 -2.96 19.61 -6.58
CA LYS A 126 -3.61 19.26 -7.85
C LYS A 126 -3.94 17.77 -7.95
N ILE A 127 -3.28 16.92 -7.18
CA ILE A 127 -3.53 15.47 -7.20
C ILE A 127 -4.77 15.15 -6.38
N ARG A 128 -5.92 14.99 -7.06
CA ARG A 128 -7.22 14.68 -6.43
C ARG A 128 -7.93 13.48 -7.06
N LYS A 129 -7.47 13.04 -8.23
CA LYS A 129 -7.91 11.81 -8.92
C LYS A 129 -6.70 11.14 -9.56
N ASN A 130 -6.85 9.87 -9.91
CA ASN A 130 -5.76 9.05 -10.41
C ASN A 130 -5.08 9.65 -11.66
N SER A 131 -5.86 10.16 -12.61
CA SER A 131 -5.33 10.76 -13.85
C SER A 131 -4.56 12.07 -13.64
N ASP A 132 -4.63 12.71 -12.48
CA ASP A 132 -3.84 13.91 -12.18
C ASP A 132 -2.33 13.58 -12.02
N MET A 133 -1.98 12.30 -11.87
CA MET A 133 -0.60 11.83 -11.85
C MET A 133 0.05 11.78 -13.25
N PHE A 134 -0.73 11.70 -14.33
CA PHE A 134 -0.22 11.47 -15.68
C PHE A 134 0.84 12.48 -16.13
N PRO A 135 0.70 13.81 -15.89
CA PRO A 135 1.72 14.78 -16.26
C PRO A 135 3.11 14.52 -15.67
N LEU A 136 3.22 13.72 -14.60
CA LEU A 136 4.50 13.41 -13.97
C LEU A 136 5.30 12.35 -14.72
N PHE A 137 4.67 11.57 -15.64
CA PHE A 137 5.34 10.44 -16.28
C PHE A 137 5.00 10.21 -17.75
N ILE A 138 3.83 10.64 -18.25
CA ILE A 138 3.29 10.21 -19.55
C ILE A 138 4.18 10.54 -20.74
N ASP A 139 4.97 11.61 -20.66
CA ASP A 139 5.90 12.07 -21.71
C ASP A 139 7.34 11.58 -21.49
N LYS A 140 7.58 10.75 -20.49
CA LYS A 140 8.91 10.19 -20.22
C LYS A 140 9.11 8.89 -21.02
N PRO A 141 10.35 8.60 -21.48
CA PRO A 141 10.64 7.33 -22.16
C PRO A 141 10.58 6.14 -21.21
N MET A 142 10.36 4.94 -21.75
CA MET A 142 10.51 3.69 -21.00
C MET A 142 11.86 3.64 -20.29
N MET A 143 11.89 3.15 -19.05
CA MET A 143 13.14 2.99 -18.27
C MET A 143 14.00 1.85 -18.84
N TYR A 144 13.34 0.77 -19.28
CA TYR A 144 13.94 -0.41 -19.91
C TYR A 144 12.86 -1.16 -20.72
N PRO A 145 13.22 -2.11 -21.59
CA PRO A 145 12.26 -2.93 -22.30
C PRO A 145 11.35 -3.71 -21.34
N ARG A 146 10.05 -3.73 -21.65
CA ARG A 146 9.08 -4.48 -20.85
C ARG A 146 9.50 -5.94 -20.64
N GLY A 147 9.35 -6.44 -19.39
CA GLY A 147 9.70 -7.81 -19.01
C GLY A 147 11.20 -8.07 -18.82
N GLU A 148 12.08 -7.06 -18.97
CA GLU A 148 13.53 -7.26 -18.88
C GLU A 148 13.98 -7.58 -17.44
N ARG A 149 13.43 -6.88 -16.45
CA ARG A 149 13.81 -7.03 -15.05
C ARG A 149 12.72 -6.59 -14.09
N PHE A 150 12.85 -6.98 -12.84
CA PHE A 150 12.12 -6.40 -11.72
C PHE A 150 12.74 -5.05 -11.33
N GLN A 151 11.89 -4.04 -11.19
CA GLN A 151 12.22 -2.77 -10.53
C GLN A 151 10.93 -2.17 -10.01
N TYR A 152 10.85 -2.00 -8.69
CA TYR A 152 9.68 -1.41 -8.05
C TYR A 152 9.26 -0.11 -8.74
N ASN A 153 7.96 0.06 -9.01
CA ASN A 153 7.48 1.13 -9.88
C ASN A 153 6.10 1.63 -9.43
N ASN A 154 6.03 2.89 -9.04
CA ASN A 154 4.80 3.53 -8.57
C ASN A 154 3.82 3.81 -9.72
N THR A 155 4.32 4.30 -10.85
CA THR A 155 3.51 4.60 -12.05
C THR A 155 2.73 3.38 -12.53
N GLY A 156 3.31 2.18 -12.44
CA GLY A 156 2.63 0.94 -12.81
C GLY A 156 1.29 0.76 -12.10
N TYR A 157 1.21 1.14 -10.83
CA TYR A 157 -0.02 1.04 -10.04
C TYR A 157 -1.00 2.20 -10.29
N VAL A 158 -0.53 3.38 -10.66
CA VAL A 158 -1.37 4.46 -11.20
C VAL A 158 -2.05 3.99 -12.49
N LEU A 159 -1.31 3.31 -13.40
CA LEU A 159 -1.87 2.74 -14.62
C LEU A 159 -2.84 1.60 -14.35
N LEU A 160 -2.57 0.70 -13.37
CA LEU A 160 -3.51 -0.34 -12.95
C LEU A 160 -4.82 0.24 -12.40
N ALA A 161 -4.76 1.32 -11.62
CA ALA A 161 -5.98 2.01 -11.19
C ALA A 161 -6.76 2.60 -12.38
N SER A 162 -6.07 3.10 -13.41
CA SER A 162 -6.72 3.55 -14.65
C SER A 162 -7.36 2.40 -15.43
N VAL A 163 -6.75 1.19 -15.40
CA VAL A 163 -7.37 -0.03 -15.94
C VAL A 163 -8.66 -0.36 -15.18
N ILE A 164 -8.65 -0.28 -13.84
CA ILE A 164 -9.87 -0.46 -13.03
C ILE A 164 -10.95 0.53 -13.47
N GLU A 165 -10.61 1.82 -13.58
CA GLU A 165 -11.55 2.87 -13.99
C GLU A 165 -12.15 2.60 -15.38
N LYS A 166 -11.30 2.21 -16.34
CA LYS A 166 -11.75 1.92 -17.71
C LYS A 166 -12.69 0.74 -17.79
N ILE A 167 -12.34 -0.38 -17.13
CA ILE A 167 -13.12 -1.63 -17.22
C ILE A 167 -14.40 -1.56 -16.39
N SER A 168 -14.37 -0.91 -15.22
CA SER A 168 -15.52 -0.83 -14.32
C SER A 168 -16.47 0.33 -14.66
N GLY A 169 -15.98 1.38 -15.31
CA GLY A 169 -16.72 2.63 -15.51
C GLY A 169 -16.89 3.46 -14.23
N MET A 170 -16.16 3.13 -13.17
CA MET A 170 -16.17 3.78 -11.86
C MET A 170 -14.83 4.43 -11.58
N ALA A 171 -14.76 5.44 -10.69
CA ALA A 171 -13.49 5.84 -10.10
C ALA A 171 -12.88 4.64 -9.34
N PHE A 172 -11.55 4.48 -9.40
CA PHE A 172 -10.90 3.27 -8.85
C PHE A 172 -11.19 3.09 -7.35
N ASP A 173 -11.19 4.18 -6.59
CA ASP A 173 -11.47 4.16 -5.15
C ASP A 173 -12.93 3.78 -4.84
N ALA A 174 -13.90 4.20 -5.67
CA ALA A 174 -15.28 3.77 -5.56
C ALA A 174 -15.44 2.28 -5.89
N TYR A 175 -14.73 1.80 -6.93
CA TYR A 175 -14.70 0.38 -7.28
C TYR A 175 -14.11 -0.46 -6.15
N LEU A 176 -12.96 -0.04 -5.57
CA LEU A 176 -12.34 -0.73 -4.44
C LEU A 176 -13.23 -0.73 -3.21
N LYS A 177 -13.92 0.38 -2.95
CA LYS A 177 -14.89 0.44 -1.85
C LYS A 177 -15.98 -0.61 -1.99
N GLU A 178 -16.63 -0.68 -3.15
CA GLU A 178 -17.77 -1.59 -3.37
C GLU A 178 -17.33 -3.07 -3.41
N ASN A 179 -16.23 -3.36 -4.11
CA ASN A 179 -15.86 -4.75 -4.43
C ASN A 179 -14.85 -5.37 -3.48
N ILE A 180 -14.15 -4.55 -2.66
CA ILE A 180 -13.11 -4.99 -1.72
C ILE A 180 -13.47 -4.56 -0.30
N PHE A 181 -13.58 -3.24 -0.02
CA PHE A 181 -13.67 -2.74 1.35
C PHE A 181 -15.00 -3.11 2.02
N ASP A 182 -16.13 -2.89 1.34
CA ASP A 182 -17.45 -3.22 1.88
C ASP A 182 -17.62 -4.76 2.05
N VAL A 183 -17.07 -5.55 1.11
CA VAL A 183 -17.08 -7.03 1.17
C VAL A 183 -16.28 -7.56 2.36
N CYS A 184 -15.19 -6.88 2.72
CA CYS A 184 -14.34 -7.24 3.86
C CYS A 184 -14.74 -6.56 5.18
N ASP A 185 -15.87 -5.83 5.24
CA ASP A 185 -16.29 -5.05 6.43
C ASP A 185 -15.25 -4.01 6.89
N MET A 186 -14.54 -3.38 5.93
CA MET A 186 -13.51 -2.37 6.16
C MET A 186 -14.12 -0.97 6.24
N LYS A 187 -14.97 -0.71 7.23
CA LYS A 187 -15.80 0.51 7.36
C LYS A 187 -15.00 1.80 7.57
N GLY A 188 -13.78 1.69 8.07
CA GLY A 188 -12.88 2.82 8.28
C GLY A 188 -12.06 3.18 7.04
N THR A 189 -12.06 2.34 6.00
CA THR A 189 -11.15 2.44 4.86
C THR A 189 -11.70 3.33 3.74
N GLY A 190 -10.80 4.13 3.14
CA GLY A 190 -11.12 4.93 1.97
C GLY A 190 -9.96 5.81 1.52
N TYR A 191 -10.13 6.43 0.34
CA TYR A 191 -9.21 7.42 -0.20
C TYR A 191 -9.78 8.81 0.07
N PHE A 192 -9.20 9.51 1.05
CA PHE A 192 -9.69 10.81 1.52
C PHE A 192 -8.75 11.94 1.11
N GLU A 193 -9.32 13.13 0.90
CA GLU A 193 -8.53 14.33 0.64
C GLU A 193 -7.95 14.88 1.95
N LEU A 194 -6.65 15.19 1.97
CA LEU A 194 -5.92 15.61 3.16
C LEU A 194 -6.40 16.96 3.73
N ASP A 195 -6.97 17.81 2.90
CA ASP A 195 -7.52 19.11 3.29
C ASP A 195 -8.99 19.02 3.79
N ARG A 196 -9.61 17.82 3.77
CA ARG A 196 -10.96 17.57 4.29
C ARG A 196 -11.13 16.13 4.81
N LEU A 197 -10.21 15.72 5.66
CA LEU A 197 -10.25 14.39 6.25
C LEU A 197 -11.54 14.18 7.06
N PRO A 198 -12.18 13.00 6.95
CA PRO A 198 -13.29 12.65 7.81
C PRO A 198 -12.83 12.46 9.27
N ALA A 199 -13.79 12.42 10.20
CA ALA A 199 -13.51 12.18 11.61
C ALA A 199 -12.66 10.91 11.82
N LYS A 200 -11.85 10.89 12.88
CA LYS A 200 -10.97 9.78 13.27
C LYS A 200 -9.80 9.50 12.29
N CYS A 201 -9.55 10.33 11.29
CA CYS A 201 -8.30 10.25 10.52
C CYS A 201 -7.17 10.93 11.29
N ALA A 202 -6.02 10.26 11.38
CA ALA A 202 -4.82 10.88 11.90
C ALA A 202 -4.23 11.84 10.87
N HIS A 203 -3.72 12.98 11.33
CA HIS A 203 -2.75 13.76 10.57
C HIS A 203 -1.39 13.07 10.63
N ASN A 204 -0.62 13.16 9.54
CA ASN A 204 0.71 12.58 9.49
C ASN A 204 1.74 13.67 9.77
N TYR A 205 2.76 13.36 10.56
CA TYR A 205 3.69 14.34 11.12
C TYR A 205 5.13 14.06 10.71
N ILE A 206 5.79 15.09 10.17
CA ILE A 206 7.21 15.10 9.81
C ILE A 206 7.96 15.91 10.87
N TYR A 207 9.02 15.32 11.44
CA TYR A 207 9.88 16.06 12.36
C TYR A 207 10.74 17.08 11.61
N CYS A 208 10.81 18.31 12.13
CA CYS A 208 11.57 19.42 11.56
C CYS A 208 12.75 19.74 12.45
N GLU A 209 13.96 19.39 12.04
CA GLU A 209 15.19 19.62 12.81
C GLU A 209 15.42 21.11 13.14
N ASN A 210 15.10 22.01 12.21
CA ASN A 210 15.32 23.44 12.37
C ASN A 210 14.44 24.08 13.47
N THR A 211 13.20 23.60 13.62
CA THR A 211 12.24 24.13 14.60
C THR A 211 12.13 23.26 15.84
N LYS A 212 12.76 22.09 15.86
CA LYS A 212 12.63 21.06 16.90
C LYS A 212 11.16 20.70 17.17
N GLY A 213 10.33 20.68 16.11
CA GLY A 213 8.90 20.43 16.18
C GLY A 213 8.40 19.58 15.01
N TYR A 214 7.09 19.48 14.90
CA TYR A 214 6.44 18.69 13.85
C TYR A 214 5.63 19.61 12.92
N ARG A 215 5.59 19.24 11.63
CA ARG A 215 4.64 19.76 10.64
C ARG A 215 3.83 18.61 10.05
N THR A 216 2.66 18.89 9.53
CA THR A 216 1.88 17.89 8.79
C THR A 216 2.48 17.66 7.40
N ASN A 217 2.21 16.49 6.82
CA ASN A 217 2.67 16.12 5.47
C ASN A 217 1.76 16.61 4.33
N ILE A 218 0.78 17.47 4.61
CA ILE A 218 -0.25 17.89 3.64
C ILE A 218 0.30 18.48 2.33
N PHE A 219 1.52 19.02 2.36
CA PHE A 219 2.20 19.54 1.17
C PHE A 219 3.32 18.62 0.66
N SER A 220 3.54 17.50 1.33
CA SER A 220 4.63 16.58 1.02
C SER A 220 4.18 15.37 0.19
N VAL A 221 2.86 15.19 0.04
CA VAL A 221 2.23 14.12 -0.74
C VAL A 221 1.04 14.67 -1.52
N GLY A 222 0.49 13.93 -2.48
CA GLY A 222 -0.72 14.33 -3.20
C GLY A 222 -1.89 14.63 -2.26
N ALA A 223 -2.74 15.58 -2.62
CA ALA A 223 -3.91 15.95 -1.81
C ALA A 223 -4.88 14.78 -1.58
N LYS A 224 -4.89 13.78 -2.47
CA LYS A 224 -5.63 12.52 -2.33
C LYS A 224 -4.74 11.37 -2.83
N GLY A 225 -4.81 10.22 -2.19
CA GLY A 225 -4.14 9.02 -2.65
C GLY A 225 -4.62 8.57 -4.04
N THR A 226 -3.73 7.89 -4.77
CA THR A 226 -3.94 7.37 -6.12
C THR A 226 -3.71 5.86 -6.18
N GLY A 227 -3.63 5.26 -7.35
CA GLY A 227 -3.47 3.80 -7.48
C GLY A 227 -2.23 3.23 -6.82
N ASP A 228 -1.20 4.02 -6.67
CA ASP A 228 0.07 3.64 -6.04
C ASP A 228 0.08 3.74 -4.50
N GLY A 229 -0.96 4.36 -3.89
CA GLY A 229 -1.04 4.43 -2.44
C GLY A 229 -1.95 5.50 -1.86
N GLY A 230 -1.83 5.74 -0.55
CA GLY A 230 -2.48 6.84 0.15
C GLY A 230 -3.93 6.58 0.57
N ALA A 231 -4.38 5.33 0.64
CA ALA A 231 -5.61 4.98 1.34
C ALA A 231 -5.46 5.24 2.85
N PHE A 232 -6.59 5.46 3.53
CA PHE A 232 -6.66 5.48 4.99
C PHE A 232 -7.33 4.21 5.48
N VAL A 233 -6.82 3.64 6.58
CA VAL A 233 -7.31 2.37 7.17
C VAL A 233 -7.23 2.41 8.68
N THR A 234 -8.05 1.60 9.36
CA THR A 234 -7.78 1.20 10.76
C THR A 234 -6.93 -0.09 10.78
N ALA A 235 -6.28 -0.38 11.89
CA ALA A 235 -5.57 -1.66 12.04
C ALA A 235 -6.55 -2.85 11.93
N ARG A 236 -7.79 -2.70 12.40
CA ARG A 236 -8.85 -3.69 12.28
C ARG A 236 -9.27 -3.93 10.83
N ASP A 237 -9.35 -2.88 10.00
CA ASP A 237 -9.67 -3.02 8.58
C ASP A 237 -8.61 -3.84 7.84
N LEU A 238 -7.31 -3.65 8.13
CA LEU A 238 -6.25 -4.47 7.52
C LEU A 238 -6.32 -5.94 7.96
N TYR A 239 -6.65 -6.20 9.21
CA TYR A 239 -6.97 -7.56 9.66
C TYR A 239 -8.16 -8.13 8.88
N ASN A 240 -9.23 -7.36 8.72
CA ASN A 240 -10.43 -7.77 7.98
C ASN A 240 -10.10 -8.02 6.49
N PHE A 241 -9.22 -7.22 5.89
CA PHE A 241 -8.75 -7.44 4.51
C PHE A 241 -8.03 -8.78 4.37
N TRP A 242 -7.04 -9.06 5.24
CA TRP A 242 -6.38 -10.37 5.26
C TRP A 242 -7.37 -11.51 5.44
N ARG A 243 -8.31 -11.39 6.39
CA ARG A 243 -9.36 -12.42 6.57
C ARG A 243 -10.25 -12.54 5.33
N GLY A 244 -10.61 -11.42 4.69
CA GLY A 244 -11.40 -11.44 3.45
C GLY A 244 -10.72 -12.17 2.30
N LEU A 245 -9.38 -12.03 2.20
CA LEU A 245 -8.57 -12.81 1.24
C LEU A 245 -8.55 -14.30 1.64
N LEU A 246 -8.19 -14.62 2.87
CA LEU A 246 -8.01 -15.98 3.37
C LEU A 246 -9.32 -16.78 3.43
N ASP A 247 -10.43 -16.12 3.69
CA ASP A 247 -11.77 -16.72 3.70
C ASP A 247 -12.42 -16.72 2.30
N HIS A 248 -11.66 -16.36 1.27
CA HIS A 248 -12.10 -16.33 -0.15
C HIS A 248 -13.34 -15.47 -0.43
N LYS A 249 -13.52 -14.38 0.33
CA LYS A 249 -14.65 -13.45 0.14
C LYS A 249 -14.48 -12.55 -1.08
N ILE A 250 -13.24 -12.18 -1.40
CA ILE A 250 -12.91 -11.26 -2.50
C ILE A 250 -12.23 -11.95 -3.67
N LEU A 251 -11.40 -12.95 -3.42
CA LEU A 251 -10.70 -13.74 -4.44
C LEU A 251 -10.91 -15.23 -4.20
N SER A 252 -10.95 -16.04 -5.26
CA SER A 252 -10.88 -17.49 -5.17
C SER A 252 -9.55 -17.97 -4.59
N GLU A 253 -9.50 -19.22 -4.13
CA GLU A 253 -8.26 -19.85 -3.65
C GLU A 253 -7.14 -19.78 -4.69
N GLU A 254 -7.48 -20.02 -5.98
CA GLU A 254 -6.52 -19.97 -7.08
C GLU A 254 -5.89 -18.58 -7.23
N ASN A 255 -6.71 -17.51 -7.25
CA ASN A 255 -6.23 -16.16 -7.41
C ASN A 255 -5.53 -15.63 -6.16
N LEU A 256 -5.97 -16.00 -4.95
CA LEU A 256 -5.23 -15.74 -3.74
C LEU A 256 -3.84 -16.38 -3.77
N LYS A 257 -3.75 -17.66 -4.16
CA LYS A 257 -2.47 -18.36 -4.28
C LYS A 257 -1.53 -17.68 -5.27
N LYS A 258 -2.04 -17.20 -6.41
CA LYS A 258 -1.25 -16.39 -7.37
C LYS A 258 -0.78 -15.08 -6.73
N MET A 259 -1.67 -14.38 -6.02
CA MET A 259 -1.38 -13.11 -5.37
C MET A 259 -0.21 -13.20 -4.38
N ILE A 260 -0.19 -14.25 -3.55
CA ILE A 260 0.79 -14.44 -2.47
C ILE A 260 1.92 -15.42 -2.84
N SER A 261 2.13 -15.71 -4.12
CA SER A 261 3.28 -16.51 -4.59
C SER A 261 4.36 -15.62 -5.20
N LYS A 262 5.61 -16.10 -5.15
CA LYS A 262 6.77 -15.41 -5.73
C LYS A 262 6.60 -15.29 -7.24
N GLN A 263 6.37 -14.08 -7.72
CA GLN A 263 6.28 -13.77 -9.14
C GLN A 263 7.60 -13.22 -9.66
N ASN A 264 8.24 -12.33 -8.90
CA ASN A 264 9.50 -11.68 -9.24
C ASN A 264 10.31 -11.34 -7.98
N GLY A 265 11.50 -10.82 -8.20
CA GLY A 265 12.50 -10.58 -7.16
C GLY A 265 13.55 -11.69 -7.16
N ASP A 266 14.71 -11.41 -6.63
CA ASP A 266 15.84 -12.37 -6.61
C ASP A 266 16.12 -12.89 -5.20
N GLY A 267 15.37 -12.42 -4.19
CA GLY A 267 15.55 -12.79 -2.79
C GLY A 267 16.88 -12.30 -2.19
N ASN A 268 17.62 -11.44 -2.91
CA ASN A 268 18.92 -10.95 -2.44
C ASN A 268 18.77 -9.87 -1.38
N ASP A 269 17.64 -9.16 -1.35
CA ASP A 269 17.32 -8.28 -0.24
C ASP A 269 16.58 -9.07 0.85
N PRO A 270 17.23 -9.29 2.02
CA PRO A 270 16.61 -10.03 3.11
C PRO A 270 15.42 -9.29 3.76
N GLU A 271 15.25 -7.99 3.49
CA GLU A 271 14.15 -7.18 4.00
C GLU A 271 12.97 -7.12 3.01
N GLU A 272 13.24 -7.10 1.71
CA GLU A 272 12.22 -7.04 0.67
C GLU A 272 11.82 -8.41 0.12
N GLY A 273 12.76 -9.35 -0.02
CA GLY A 273 12.47 -10.72 -0.47
C GLY A 273 11.97 -10.77 -1.91
N TYR A 274 10.84 -11.47 -2.12
CA TYR A 274 10.19 -11.59 -3.42
C TYR A 274 8.93 -10.75 -3.49
N TYR A 275 8.44 -10.48 -4.72
CA TYR A 275 7.19 -9.78 -4.95
C TYR A 275 6.14 -10.70 -5.59
N GLY A 276 4.92 -10.66 -5.04
CA GLY A 276 3.73 -11.29 -5.61
C GLY A 276 2.91 -10.29 -6.44
N TYR A 277 1.59 -10.34 -6.40
CA TYR A 277 0.73 -9.32 -6.98
C TYR A 277 0.31 -8.31 -5.88
N GLY A 278 1.04 -7.21 -5.76
CA GLY A 278 0.78 -6.16 -4.78
C GLY A 278 1.13 -6.50 -3.34
N VAL A 279 1.89 -7.55 -3.10
CA VAL A 279 2.39 -7.97 -1.80
C VAL A 279 3.85 -8.40 -1.89
N TRP A 280 4.58 -8.23 -0.82
CA TRP A 280 5.93 -8.77 -0.64
C TRP A 280 5.87 -10.16 -0.04
N ILE A 281 6.84 -11.00 -0.37
CA ILE A 281 6.93 -12.39 0.08
C ILE A 281 8.30 -12.63 0.71
N ILE A 282 8.31 -13.01 1.98
CA ILE A 282 9.53 -13.43 2.69
C ILE A 282 9.66 -14.93 2.56
N ASP A 283 10.81 -15.38 2.06
CA ASP A 283 11.17 -16.78 2.00
C ASP A 283 11.36 -17.36 3.40
N ASN A 284 10.62 -18.42 3.72
CA ASN A 284 10.75 -19.11 5.00
C ASN A 284 11.27 -20.54 4.79
N PRO A 285 12.58 -20.76 4.89
CA PRO A 285 13.18 -22.09 4.64
C PRO A 285 12.70 -23.18 5.61
N ASN A 286 12.09 -22.78 6.74
CA ASN A 286 11.64 -23.72 7.80
C ASN A 286 10.11 -23.89 7.84
N GLY A 287 9.37 -23.26 6.92
CA GLY A 287 7.92 -23.29 6.90
C GLY A 287 7.34 -22.71 5.62
N ARG A 288 6.11 -22.20 5.68
CA ARG A 288 5.48 -21.51 4.56
C ARG A 288 5.95 -20.05 4.49
N ASP A 289 6.10 -19.54 3.28
CA ASP A 289 6.43 -18.14 3.04
C ASP A 289 5.42 -17.19 3.72
N TYR A 290 5.90 -16.04 4.15
CA TYR A 290 5.05 -14.98 4.72
C TYR A 290 4.71 -13.98 3.63
N ALA A 291 3.44 -13.54 3.59
CA ALA A 291 3.03 -12.43 2.74
C ALA A 291 2.81 -11.18 3.57
N TYR A 292 3.32 -10.04 3.11
CA TYR A 292 3.12 -8.75 3.78
C TYR A 292 2.92 -7.62 2.79
N MET A 293 2.28 -6.57 3.27
CA MET A 293 2.08 -5.31 2.58
C MET A 293 2.69 -4.19 3.41
N GLN A 294 3.32 -3.23 2.76
CA GLN A 294 4.01 -2.14 3.44
C GLN A 294 3.89 -0.81 2.69
N GLY A 295 4.14 0.28 3.40
CA GLY A 295 4.18 1.60 2.81
C GLY A 295 4.93 2.61 3.67
N CYS A 296 5.60 3.54 2.99
CA CYS A 296 6.31 4.66 3.58
C CYS A 296 6.07 5.92 2.74
N ASP A 297 5.68 6.99 3.42
CA ASP A 297 5.64 8.36 2.90
C ASP A 297 6.16 9.31 3.98
N PRO A 298 6.46 10.58 3.67
CA PRO A 298 6.81 11.54 4.70
C PRO A 298 5.79 11.54 5.86
N GLY A 299 6.25 11.15 7.06
CA GLY A 299 5.40 11.06 8.26
C GLY A 299 4.45 9.87 8.31
N VAL A 300 4.56 8.90 7.41
CA VAL A 300 3.71 7.69 7.35
C VAL A 300 4.59 6.45 7.31
N SER A 301 4.26 5.46 8.12
CA SER A 301 4.78 4.11 7.95
C SER A 301 3.73 3.06 8.31
N ALA A 302 3.63 2.02 7.50
CA ALA A 302 2.61 0.99 7.63
C ALA A 302 3.16 -0.37 7.21
N ILE A 303 2.83 -1.41 7.97
CA ILE A 303 3.10 -2.81 7.61
C ILE A 303 1.98 -3.69 8.13
N ALA A 304 1.56 -4.66 7.32
CA ALA A 304 0.63 -5.70 7.74
C ALA A 304 1.06 -7.04 7.15
N GLU A 305 1.20 -8.04 7.98
CA GLU A 305 1.78 -9.35 7.64
C GLU A 305 0.87 -10.49 8.03
N TYR A 306 0.85 -11.53 7.19
CA TYR A 306 0.24 -12.81 7.48
C TYR A 306 1.27 -13.94 7.54
N ASN A 307 1.37 -14.59 8.70
CA ASN A 307 2.14 -15.81 8.91
C ASN A 307 1.21 -17.02 8.84
N PRO A 308 1.31 -17.83 7.77
CA PRO A 308 0.40 -18.95 7.54
C PRO A 308 0.61 -20.13 8.51
N ASP A 309 1.84 -20.30 9.06
CA ASP A 309 2.16 -21.43 9.96
C ASP A 309 1.60 -21.22 11.35
N LYS A 310 1.35 -19.98 11.75
CA LYS A 310 0.79 -19.59 13.04
C LYS A 310 -0.65 -19.11 12.97
N ASP A 311 -1.23 -19.00 11.76
CA ASP A 311 -2.48 -18.27 11.49
C ASP A 311 -2.48 -16.92 12.23
N MET A 312 -1.43 -16.14 11.99
CA MET A 312 -1.21 -14.89 12.70
C MET A 312 -1.16 -13.73 11.74
N ILE A 313 -1.95 -12.69 12.04
CA ILE A 313 -1.95 -11.41 11.31
C ILE A 313 -1.44 -10.34 12.27
N SER A 314 -0.38 -9.64 11.85
CA SER A 314 0.24 -8.54 12.58
C SER A 314 0.14 -7.26 11.77
N VAL A 315 -0.38 -6.19 12.36
CA VAL A 315 -0.57 -4.87 11.74
C VAL A 315 0.09 -3.81 12.61
N ILE A 316 0.91 -2.95 12.01
CA ILE A 316 1.55 -1.82 12.67
C ILE A 316 1.40 -0.60 11.78
N LEU A 317 0.84 0.48 12.31
CA LEU A 317 0.56 1.73 11.61
C LEU A 317 1.10 2.91 12.42
N SER A 318 1.87 3.81 11.81
CA SER A 318 2.34 5.04 12.44
C SER A 318 2.04 6.27 11.58
N ASN A 319 1.61 7.34 12.24
CA ASN A 319 1.43 8.66 11.64
C ASN A 319 2.56 9.65 11.96
N PHE A 320 3.71 9.12 12.38
CA PHE A 320 4.94 9.88 12.65
C PHE A 320 6.15 9.32 11.88
N GLY A 321 5.95 8.34 11.01
CA GLY A 321 7.04 7.67 10.28
C GLY A 321 7.96 6.85 11.19
N ASP A 322 7.44 6.32 12.32
CA ASP A 322 8.22 5.47 13.21
C ASP A 322 8.61 4.15 12.50
N ASN A 323 9.72 3.54 12.91
CA ASN A 323 10.24 2.34 12.23
C ASN A 323 9.41 1.08 12.53
N VAL A 324 8.29 0.93 11.81
CA VAL A 324 7.37 -0.21 11.93
C VAL A 324 8.02 -1.53 11.51
N TRP A 325 9.03 -1.50 10.63
CA TRP A 325 9.76 -2.69 10.16
C TRP A 325 10.64 -3.28 11.28
N ALA A 326 11.36 -2.43 12.03
CA ALA A 326 12.13 -2.89 13.19
C ALA A 326 11.20 -3.55 14.23
N LEU A 327 10.05 -2.96 14.47
CA LEU A 327 9.05 -3.51 15.39
C LEU A 327 8.50 -4.85 14.88
N MET A 328 8.18 -4.95 13.59
CA MET A 328 7.75 -6.22 12.98
C MET A 328 8.83 -7.30 13.07
N ARG A 329 10.12 -6.95 12.84
CA ARG A 329 11.22 -7.90 13.03
C ARG A 329 11.31 -8.43 14.46
N ASN A 330 11.06 -7.61 15.47
CA ASN A 330 11.02 -8.05 16.86
C ASN A 330 9.84 -9.01 17.11
N ILE A 331 8.67 -8.69 16.58
CA ILE A 331 7.49 -9.58 16.64
C ILE A 331 7.80 -10.94 15.99
N ARG A 332 8.43 -10.95 14.82
CA ARG A 332 8.83 -12.20 14.16
C ARG A 332 9.77 -13.04 15.02
N LYS A 333 10.79 -12.42 15.65
CA LYS A 333 11.76 -13.14 16.50
C LYS A 333 11.13 -13.77 17.73
N GLU A 334 10.14 -13.12 18.32
CA GLU A 334 9.58 -13.54 19.62
C GLU A 334 8.37 -14.46 19.48
N TYR A 335 7.57 -14.32 18.41
CA TYR A 335 6.26 -14.94 18.31
C TYR A 335 6.07 -15.82 17.06
N TYR A 336 6.99 -15.76 16.08
CA TYR A 336 6.99 -16.60 14.87
C TYR A 336 7.97 -17.77 15.02
#